data_c9b3059f4c5db10d4a238aa226007c9e
#
_entry.id   c9b3059f4c5db10d4a238aa226007c9e
#
_cell.length_a   1.000
_cell.length_b   1.000
_cell.length_c   1.000
_cell.angle_alpha   90.00
_cell.angle_beta   90.00
_cell.angle_gamma   90.00
#
_symmetry.space_group_name_H-M   'P 1'
#
loop_
_entity.id
_entity.type
_entity.pdbx_description
1 polymer ?
#
loop_
_entity_poly.entity_id
_entity_poly.type
_entity_poly.pdbx_seq_one_letter_code
_entity_poly.pdbx_strand_id
1 'polypeptide(L)'
;IEIGADAVGFYANKRGTEALNTGTITSNSNKTIGIYLEGSAIRNTGDITLSGDNSIGIVAARNSSVKNAGIITMNGNESIGIYANANSKIVNENTGEIYINGDNSIGVQLSGGSTLENYGLLQVDSGTIGSVQLVDEDPAYTPPSIINAGIIKVDEKFDLSGMNIVIKSDPASFRAPTIEEITVGGYAPNDINAGFLLTNTVSIIAPSFDFGDKPIGIDSNFTQGTNARVYKFENVFDPMTQEGGPNTGEIAVKSGSLTFDAIPVTNDSGKIDIWMEKINYDKFTQDAWYDGFAKNIEGSYLNATGEALKFYDKLDLITDVNDLRNDFSQLSGSMYANITQREQNIGEVFNNTLEILQNSENNTK
;
A
#
# COMPACT_ATOMS: atom_id res chain seq x y z
N ILE A 1 18.88 -19.73 21.17
CA ILE A 1 20.09 -18.92 21.44
C ILE A 1 19.79 -18.05 22.65
N GLU A 2 20.62 -18.12 23.68
CA GLU A 2 20.61 -17.20 24.82
C GLU A 2 21.77 -16.20 24.65
N ILE A 3 21.46 -14.89 24.77
CA ILE A 3 22.41 -13.81 24.50
C ILE A 3 22.80 -13.12 25.81
N GLY A 4 24.11 -12.94 26.03
CA GLY A 4 24.66 -12.13 27.14
C GLY A 4 24.64 -10.63 26.82
N ALA A 5 25.02 -9.80 27.83
CA ALA A 5 25.05 -8.34 27.68
C ALA A 5 25.99 -7.89 26.55
N ASP A 6 25.63 -6.77 25.91
CA ASP A 6 26.40 -6.13 24.83
C ASP A 6 26.74 -7.11 23.67
N ALA A 7 25.88 -8.10 23.40
CA ALA A 7 26.10 -9.13 22.41
C ALA A 7 25.01 -9.24 21.36
N VAL A 8 25.33 -9.92 20.26
CA VAL A 8 24.41 -10.17 19.14
C VAL A 8 24.16 -11.67 19.02
N GLY A 9 22.90 -12.07 18.97
CA GLY A 9 22.53 -13.49 18.86
C GLY A 9 22.81 -14.09 17.49
N PHE A 10 22.45 -13.38 16.43
CA PHE A 10 22.71 -13.80 15.06
C PHE A 10 23.21 -12.60 14.23
N TYR A 11 24.31 -12.80 13.50
CA TYR A 11 24.90 -11.77 12.65
C TYR A 11 25.09 -12.28 11.21
N ALA A 12 24.63 -11.51 10.22
CA ALA A 12 24.87 -11.78 8.82
C ALA A 12 25.29 -10.51 8.08
N ASN A 13 26.42 -10.56 7.37
CA ASN A 13 27.00 -9.41 6.65
C ASN A 13 27.38 -9.72 5.21
N LYS A 14 26.94 -10.82 4.66
CA LYS A 14 27.27 -11.21 3.29
C LYS A 14 26.12 -10.93 2.35
N ARG A 15 26.33 -10.04 1.40
CA ARG A 15 25.35 -9.69 0.37
C ARG A 15 24.81 -10.93 -0.35
N GLY A 16 23.48 -11.02 -0.45
CA GLY A 16 22.80 -12.14 -1.06
C GLY A 16 22.71 -13.40 -0.20
N THR A 17 23.09 -13.32 1.09
CA THR A 17 22.83 -14.40 2.04
C THR A 17 21.38 -14.31 2.52
N GLU A 18 20.69 -15.43 2.49
CA GLU A 18 19.38 -15.60 3.11
C GLU A 18 19.52 -16.52 4.34
N ALA A 19 19.07 -16.05 5.47
CA ALA A 19 19.07 -16.78 6.74
C ALA A 19 17.64 -17.16 7.12
N LEU A 20 17.49 -18.19 7.96
CA LEU A 20 16.22 -18.63 8.51
C LEU A 20 16.37 -18.83 10.03
N ASN A 21 15.60 -18.10 10.82
CA ASN A 21 15.43 -18.40 12.24
C ASN A 21 14.11 -19.18 12.43
N THR A 22 14.22 -20.41 12.93
CA THR A 22 13.07 -21.26 13.30
C THR A 22 13.04 -21.55 14.80
N GLY A 23 14.02 -21.06 15.54
CA GLY A 23 14.18 -21.32 16.97
C GLY A 23 13.94 -20.07 17.79
N THR A 24 14.26 -20.16 19.07
CA THR A 24 14.11 -19.07 20.03
C THR A 24 15.42 -18.34 20.25
N ILE A 25 15.38 -17.01 20.24
CA ILE A 25 16.47 -16.12 20.62
C ILE A 25 16.01 -15.35 21.87
N THR A 26 16.73 -15.46 22.99
CA THR A 26 16.34 -14.83 24.25
C THR A 26 17.50 -14.07 24.89
N SER A 27 17.17 -13.02 25.63
CA SER A 27 18.08 -12.33 26.53
C SER A 27 17.34 -11.64 27.67
N ASN A 28 17.93 -11.72 28.87
CA ASN A 28 17.56 -10.88 30.02
C ASN A 28 18.62 -9.78 30.27
N SER A 29 19.63 -9.70 29.45
CA SER A 29 20.74 -8.75 29.59
C SER A 29 20.47 -7.50 28.76
N ASN A 30 20.95 -6.34 29.23
CA ASN A 30 20.81 -5.06 28.55
C ASN A 30 21.69 -4.98 27.29
N LYS A 31 21.31 -4.07 26.38
CA LYS A 31 22.04 -3.74 25.16
C LYS A 31 22.33 -4.94 24.27
N THR A 32 21.35 -5.82 24.14
CA THR A 32 21.44 -7.00 23.28
C THR A 32 20.77 -6.74 21.94
N ILE A 33 21.28 -7.40 20.90
CA ILE A 33 20.65 -7.43 19.57
C ILE A 33 20.31 -8.88 19.25
N GLY A 34 19.04 -9.15 19.01
CA GLY A 34 18.61 -10.49 18.61
C GLY A 34 19.23 -10.92 17.28
N ILE A 35 18.99 -10.13 16.24
CA ILE A 35 19.48 -10.36 14.88
C ILE A 35 20.05 -9.07 14.30
N TYR A 36 21.24 -9.14 13.71
CA TYR A 36 21.88 -8.05 12.99
C TYR A 36 22.17 -8.43 11.54
N LEU A 37 21.63 -7.65 10.59
CA LEU A 37 21.83 -7.86 9.16
C LEU A 37 22.51 -6.65 8.51
N GLU A 38 23.47 -6.94 7.64
CA GLU A 38 24.14 -5.94 6.81
C GLU A 38 24.19 -6.43 5.36
N GLY A 39 23.34 -5.87 4.49
CA GLY A 39 23.23 -6.30 3.10
C GLY A 39 22.74 -7.74 2.91
N SER A 40 22.04 -8.30 3.88
CA SER A 40 21.61 -9.69 3.95
C SER A 40 20.10 -9.81 4.10
N ALA A 41 19.55 -11.01 3.95
CA ALA A 41 18.14 -11.28 4.17
C ALA A 41 17.94 -12.30 5.29
N ILE A 42 16.82 -12.17 6.01
CA ILE A 42 16.36 -13.17 6.97
C ILE A 42 14.85 -13.38 6.88
N ARG A 43 14.42 -14.62 7.07
CA ARG A 43 13.05 -14.96 7.44
C ARG A 43 13.04 -15.45 8.89
N ASN A 44 12.28 -14.77 9.75
CA ASN A 44 12.07 -15.18 11.13
C ASN A 44 10.72 -15.90 11.24
N THR A 45 10.72 -17.16 11.60
CA THR A 45 9.53 -17.96 11.91
C THR A 45 9.54 -18.46 13.35
N GLY A 46 10.57 -18.12 14.10
CA GLY A 46 10.72 -18.43 15.52
C GLY A 46 10.50 -17.20 16.39
N ASP A 47 10.81 -17.33 17.67
CA ASP A 47 10.57 -16.30 18.67
C ASP A 47 11.85 -15.52 18.99
N ILE A 48 11.73 -14.22 19.15
CA ILE A 48 12.77 -13.34 19.69
C ILE A 48 12.19 -12.66 20.92
N THR A 49 12.75 -12.92 22.11
CA THR A 49 12.32 -12.31 23.35
C THR A 49 13.50 -11.66 24.06
N LEU A 50 13.50 -10.32 24.14
CA LEU A 50 14.53 -9.55 24.81
C LEU A 50 13.92 -8.77 25.98
N SER A 51 14.41 -9.05 27.18
CA SER A 51 13.89 -8.46 28.42
C SER A 51 14.84 -7.45 29.06
N GLY A 52 16.05 -7.31 28.55
CA GLY A 52 16.99 -6.29 29.00
C GLY A 52 16.75 -4.95 28.31
N ASP A 53 17.04 -3.85 29.03
CA ASP A 53 16.89 -2.50 28.55
C ASP A 53 17.85 -2.17 27.40
N ASN A 54 17.48 -1.16 26.57
CA ASN A 54 18.29 -0.68 25.46
C ASN A 54 18.61 -1.78 24.42
N SER A 55 17.71 -2.71 24.24
CA SER A 55 17.91 -3.86 23.34
C SER A 55 17.18 -3.66 22.01
N ILE A 56 17.64 -4.37 20.98
CA ILE A 56 17.02 -4.32 19.64
C ILE A 56 16.70 -5.74 19.16
N GLY A 57 15.46 -5.99 18.80
CA GLY A 57 15.05 -7.30 18.30
C GLY A 57 15.76 -7.65 16.99
N ILE A 58 15.59 -6.81 15.96
CA ILE A 58 16.23 -6.98 14.65
C ILE A 58 16.80 -5.64 14.16
N VAL A 59 18.06 -5.66 13.73
CA VAL A 59 18.70 -4.57 12.98
C VAL A 59 18.81 -4.99 11.52
N ALA A 60 18.25 -4.19 10.62
CA ALA A 60 18.35 -4.35 9.18
C ALA A 60 19.07 -3.14 8.56
N ALA A 61 20.28 -3.30 8.11
CA ALA A 61 21.11 -2.23 7.58
C ALA A 61 21.56 -2.50 6.13
N ARG A 62 21.76 -1.43 5.35
CA ARG A 62 22.40 -1.48 4.02
C ARG A 62 21.73 -2.42 3.03
N ASN A 63 20.47 -2.12 2.66
CA ASN A 63 19.65 -2.93 1.74
C ASN A 63 19.38 -4.35 2.26
N SER A 64 19.21 -4.51 3.55
CA SER A 64 18.80 -5.78 4.15
C SER A 64 17.30 -6.01 3.99
N SER A 65 16.89 -7.27 4.01
CA SER A 65 15.49 -7.68 3.95
C SER A 65 15.12 -8.55 5.14
N VAL A 66 14.07 -8.16 5.86
CA VAL A 66 13.50 -8.93 6.97
C VAL A 66 12.10 -9.37 6.60
N LYS A 67 11.81 -10.66 6.77
CA LYS A 67 10.44 -11.20 6.76
C LYS A 67 10.16 -11.81 8.13
N ASN A 68 9.23 -11.22 8.88
CA ASN A 68 8.82 -11.74 10.18
C ASN A 68 7.48 -12.48 10.06
N ALA A 69 7.49 -13.78 10.30
CA ALA A 69 6.33 -14.65 10.43
C ALA A 69 6.21 -15.27 11.82
N GLY A 70 7.16 -14.95 12.71
CA GLY A 70 7.22 -15.37 14.11
C GLY A 70 6.92 -14.23 15.06
N ILE A 71 7.28 -14.39 16.33
CA ILE A 71 6.97 -13.44 17.40
C ILE A 71 8.22 -12.68 17.83
N ILE A 72 8.14 -11.36 17.91
CA ILE A 72 9.18 -10.50 18.48
C ILE A 72 8.59 -9.83 19.73
N THR A 73 9.18 -10.07 20.90
CA THR A 73 8.72 -9.48 22.16
C THR A 73 9.87 -8.70 22.81
N MET A 74 9.64 -7.42 23.04
CA MET A 74 10.57 -6.53 23.73
C MET A 74 9.97 -6.13 25.09
N ASN A 75 10.54 -6.65 26.16
CA ASN A 75 10.09 -6.34 27.54
C ASN A 75 10.96 -5.31 28.25
N GLY A 76 12.19 -5.08 27.75
CA GLY A 76 13.10 -4.08 28.30
C GLY A 76 12.73 -2.67 27.88
N ASN A 77 12.99 -1.69 28.75
CA ASN A 77 12.79 -0.28 28.48
C ASN A 77 13.78 0.28 27.45
N GLU A 78 13.41 1.40 26.82
CA GLU A 78 14.27 2.08 25.84
C GLU A 78 14.74 1.14 24.70
N SER A 79 13.90 0.20 24.32
CA SER A 79 14.20 -0.87 23.37
C SER A 79 13.52 -0.62 22.02
N ILE A 80 14.01 -1.31 20.98
CA ILE A 80 13.46 -1.21 19.63
C ILE A 80 13.13 -2.62 19.13
N GLY A 81 11.90 -2.82 18.65
CA GLY A 81 11.53 -4.10 18.05
C GLY A 81 12.32 -4.37 16.78
N ILE A 82 12.20 -3.50 15.79
CA ILE A 82 12.97 -3.58 14.53
C ILE A 82 13.52 -2.20 14.16
N TYR A 83 14.82 -2.13 13.91
CA TYR A 83 15.51 -0.96 13.37
C TYR A 83 15.90 -1.21 11.92
N ALA A 84 15.54 -0.33 10.99
CA ALA A 84 15.91 -0.43 9.58
C ALA A 84 16.47 0.87 9.03
N ASN A 85 17.58 0.76 8.27
CA ASN A 85 18.18 1.91 7.59
C ASN A 85 18.67 1.58 6.18
N ALA A 86 19.05 2.62 5.44
CA ALA A 86 19.71 2.55 4.14
C ALA A 86 19.01 1.58 3.16
N ASN A 87 17.76 1.90 2.78
CA ASN A 87 16.91 1.17 1.83
C ASN A 87 16.60 -0.28 2.26
N SER A 88 16.58 -0.57 3.55
CA SER A 88 16.22 -1.88 4.05
C SER A 88 14.70 -2.08 4.03
N LYS A 89 14.27 -3.31 3.77
CA LYS A 89 12.86 -3.67 3.68
C LYS A 89 12.47 -4.62 4.81
N ILE A 90 11.40 -4.26 5.52
CA ILE A 90 10.78 -5.09 6.55
C ILE A 90 9.39 -5.50 6.08
N VAL A 91 9.10 -6.79 6.17
CA VAL A 91 7.77 -7.36 5.95
C VAL A 91 7.37 -8.11 7.21
N ASN A 92 6.38 -7.60 7.94
CA ASN A 92 5.71 -8.34 9.00
C ASN A 92 4.58 -9.14 8.33
N GLU A 93 4.79 -10.45 8.16
CA GLU A 93 3.86 -11.34 7.45
C GLU A 93 2.55 -11.52 8.25
N ASN A 94 1.51 -12.09 7.66
CA ASN A 94 0.17 -12.23 8.27
C ASN A 94 0.18 -12.95 9.64
N THR A 95 1.17 -13.82 9.87
CA THR A 95 1.36 -14.52 11.16
C THR A 95 2.41 -13.85 12.03
N GLY A 96 3.04 -12.78 11.56
CA GLY A 96 4.08 -12.08 12.29
C GLY A 96 3.47 -11.17 13.36
N GLU A 97 4.03 -11.24 14.56
CA GLU A 97 3.60 -10.45 15.70
C GLU A 97 4.80 -9.73 16.32
N ILE A 98 4.62 -8.46 16.64
CA ILE A 98 5.65 -7.63 17.28
C ILE A 98 4.99 -6.98 18.50
N TYR A 99 5.48 -7.31 19.69
CA TYR A 99 5.02 -6.81 20.97
C TYR A 99 6.09 -5.97 21.64
N ILE A 100 5.77 -4.75 22.00
CA ILE A 100 6.65 -3.83 22.72
C ILE A 100 5.99 -3.48 24.03
N ASN A 101 6.56 -4.00 25.11
CA ASN A 101 5.99 -3.90 26.47
C ASN A 101 6.82 -2.98 27.38
N GLY A 102 8.04 -2.62 26.96
CA GLY A 102 8.95 -1.79 27.75
C GLY A 102 8.69 -0.30 27.57
N ASP A 103 8.83 0.47 28.65
CA ASP A 103 8.68 1.92 28.65
C ASP A 103 9.70 2.61 27.75
N ASN A 104 9.31 3.75 27.15
CA ASN A 104 10.14 4.54 26.25
C ASN A 104 10.72 3.75 25.06
N SER A 105 10.00 2.73 24.62
CA SER A 105 10.44 1.82 23.56
C SER A 105 9.77 2.15 22.22
N ILE A 106 10.26 1.58 21.14
CA ILE A 106 9.80 1.83 19.77
C ILE A 106 9.48 0.48 19.10
N GLY A 107 8.32 0.38 18.47
CA GLY A 107 7.95 -0.80 17.70
C GLY A 107 8.88 -1.03 16.51
N VAL A 108 8.87 -0.09 15.57
CA VAL A 108 9.71 -0.10 14.37
C VAL A 108 10.29 1.29 14.12
N GLN A 109 11.59 1.37 13.98
CA GLN A 109 12.28 2.60 13.61
C GLN A 109 12.83 2.48 12.18
N LEU A 110 12.44 3.42 11.31
CA LEU A 110 12.83 3.45 9.90
C LEU A 110 13.63 4.70 9.59
N SER A 111 14.70 4.56 8.82
CA SER A 111 15.47 5.69 8.29
C SER A 111 15.99 5.41 6.87
N GLY A 112 16.45 6.45 6.19
CA GLY A 112 17.20 6.33 4.94
C GLY A 112 16.55 5.47 3.86
N GLY A 113 15.31 5.77 3.46
CA GLY A 113 14.61 5.08 2.39
C GLY A 113 14.07 3.69 2.73
N SER A 114 14.12 3.31 4.01
CA SER A 114 13.63 1.99 4.44
C SER A 114 12.11 1.91 4.47
N THR A 115 11.57 0.72 4.32
CA THR A 115 10.13 0.48 4.27
C THR A 115 9.68 -0.59 5.24
N LEU A 116 8.50 -0.38 5.84
CA LEU A 116 7.74 -1.39 6.56
C LEU A 116 6.50 -1.78 5.77
N GLU A 117 6.33 -3.06 5.48
CA GLU A 117 5.07 -3.65 5.03
C GLU A 117 4.51 -4.47 6.20
N ASN A 118 3.43 -4.02 6.82
CA ASN A 118 2.81 -4.72 7.93
C ASN A 118 1.54 -5.44 7.47
N TYR A 119 1.55 -6.76 7.46
CA TYR A 119 0.39 -7.63 7.22
C TYR A 119 -0.07 -8.33 8.49
N GLY A 120 0.74 -8.33 9.55
CA GLY A 120 0.48 -8.96 10.84
C GLY A 120 0.09 -7.95 11.92
N LEU A 121 0.52 -8.24 13.15
CA LEU A 121 0.27 -7.39 14.32
C LEU A 121 1.55 -6.64 14.72
N LEU A 122 1.44 -5.34 14.92
CA LEU A 122 2.39 -4.51 15.66
C LEU A 122 1.65 -3.88 16.83
N GLN A 123 1.97 -4.30 18.05
CA GLN A 123 1.39 -3.78 19.28
C GLN A 123 2.46 -3.12 20.13
N VAL A 124 2.18 -1.91 20.58
CA VAL A 124 3.06 -1.10 21.43
C VAL A 124 2.26 -0.67 22.66
N ASP A 125 2.65 -1.16 23.83
CA ASP A 125 1.97 -0.90 25.07
C ASP A 125 2.37 0.45 25.70
N SER A 126 1.69 0.83 26.76
CA SER A 126 1.77 2.13 27.45
C SER A 126 3.18 2.51 27.88
N GLY A 127 3.47 3.81 27.86
CA GLY A 127 4.75 4.37 28.23
C GLY A 127 5.83 4.29 27.16
N THR A 128 5.47 3.94 25.94
CA THR A 128 6.39 3.83 24.81
C THR A 128 6.52 5.14 24.03
N ILE A 129 7.60 5.29 23.25
CA ILE A 129 7.79 6.46 22.38
C ILE A 129 6.89 6.39 21.14
N GLY A 130 6.50 5.20 20.73
CA GLY A 130 5.59 5.01 19.62
C GLY A 130 5.76 3.67 18.89
N SER A 131 4.78 3.34 18.07
CA SER A 131 4.79 2.10 17.28
C SER A 131 5.77 2.18 16.13
N VAL A 132 5.82 3.32 15.44
CA VAL A 132 6.71 3.55 14.31
C VAL A 132 7.35 4.94 14.43
N GLN A 133 8.65 4.99 14.28
CA GLN A 133 9.42 6.22 14.22
C GLN A 133 10.10 6.35 12.87
N LEU A 134 9.85 7.46 12.17
CA LEU A 134 10.52 7.79 10.92
C LEU A 134 11.64 8.79 11.21
N VAL A 135 12.86 8.45 10.79
CA VAL A 135 14.03 9.32 10.91
C VAL A 135 14.50 9.68 9.51
N ASP A 136 14.23 10.91 9.10
CA ASP A 136 14.61 11.42 7.79
C ASP A 136 15.78 12.38 7.97
N GLU A 137 16.99 11.89 7.84
CA GLU A 137 18.20 12.67 8.09
C GLU A 137 19.17 12.74 6.90
N ASP A 138 18.97 11.91 5.88
CA ASP A 138 19.88 11.85 4.74
C ASP A 138 19.16 12.17 3.42
N PRO A 139 19.40 13.37 2.83
CA PRO A 139 18.79 13.75 1.55
C PRO A 139 19.21 12.86 0.36
N ALA A 140 20.17 11.97 0.54
CA ALA A 140 20.55 10.98 -0.49
C ALA A 140 19.55 9.82 -0.61
N TYR A 141 18.66 9.67 0.36
CA TYR A 141 17.65 8.61 0.37
C TYR A 141 16.24 9.17 0.22
N THR A 142 15.35 8.36 -0.33
CA THR A 142 13.92 8.66 -0.28
C THR A 142 13.42 8.62 1.16
N PRO A 143 12.40 9.40 1.53
CA PRO A 143 11.80 9.30 2.85
C PRO A 143 11.33 7.88 3.16
N PRO A 144 11.47 7.41 4.41
CA PRO A 144 10.98 6.11 4.81
C PRO A 144 9.45 6.03 4.68
N SER A 145 8.92 4.82 4.48
CA SER A 145 7.49 4.62 4.24
C SER A 145 6.93 3.40 4.96
N ILE A 146 5.62 3.45 5.21
CA ILE A 146 4.84 2.37 5.82
C ILE A 146 3.74 1.97 4.85
N ILE A 147 3.61 0.67 4.61
CA ILE A 147 2.44 0.07 3.96
C ILE A 147 1.75 -0.78 5.02
N ASN A 148 0.57 -0.35 5.47
CA ASN A 148 -0.20 -1.11 6.46
C ASN A 148 -1.34 -1.88 5.79
N ALA A 149 -1.30 -3.20 5.92
CA ALA A 149 -2.34 -4.15 5.50
C ALA A 149 -2.78 -5.06 6.66
N GLY A 150 -2.25 -4.83 7.86
CA GLY A 150 -2.54 -5.54 9.09
C GLY A 150 -3.01 -4.60 10.20
N ILE A 151 -2.65 -4.93 11.43
CA ILE A 151 -3.05 -4.18 12.61
C ILE A 151 -1.84 -3.49 13.22
N ILE A 152 -1.94 -2.18 13.45
CA ILE A 152 -1.05 -1.40 14.31
C ILE A 152 -1.87 -0.94 15.50
N LYS A 153 -1.46 -1.29 16.71
CA LYS A 153 -2.14 -0.92 17.95
C LYS A 153 -1.16 -0.22 18.89
N VAL A 154 -1.56 0.94 19.41
CA VAL A 154 -0.77 1.74 20.37
C VAL A 154 -1.64 2.21 21.52
N ASP A 155 -1.04 2.42 22.69
CA ASP A 155 -1.72 2.89 23.90
C ASP A 155 -1.66 4.39 24.11
N GLU A 156 -0.92 5.11 23.24
CA GLU A 156 -0.79 6.56 23.28
C GLU A 156 -1.30 7.21 22.01
N LYS A 157 -1.38 8.55 21.99
CA LYS A 157 -1.73 9.30 20.78
C LYS A 157 -0.78 8.94 19.63
N PHE A 158 -1.33 8.52 18.50
CA PHE A 158 -0.53 8.15 17.33
C PHE A 158 -0.35 9.36 16.41
N ASP A 159 0.88 9.82 16.33
CA ASP A 159 1.27 10.94 15.46
C ASP A 159 1.60 10.42 14.05
N LEU A 160 0.71 10.72 13.10
CA LEU A 160 0.86 10.41 11.68
C LEU A 160 1.48 11.59 10.91
N SER A 161 1.71 12.73 11.60
CA SER A 161 2.25 13.92 10.96
C SER A 161 3.62 13.64 10.34
N GLY A 162 3.78 14.06 9.09
CA GLY A 162 5.03 13.82 8.37
C GLY A 162 5.27 12.37 7.90
N MET A 163 4.48 11.40 8.30
CA MET A 163 4.61 10.01 7.86
C MET A 163 4.15 9.81 6.42
N ASN A 164 4.85 8.93 5.70
CA ASN A 164 4.42 8.43 4.39
C ASN A 164 3.76 7.08 4.60
N ILE A 165 2.43 7.07 4.76
CA ILE A 165 1.64 5.88 5.03
C ILE A 165 0.75 5.54 3.85
N VAL A 166 0.70 4.26 3.49
CA VAL A 166 -0.21 3.68 2.51
C VAL A 166 -1.02 2.58 3.19
N ILE A 167 -2.34 2.69 3.12
CA ILE A 167 -3.27 1.64 3.54
C ILE A 167 -3.44 0.67 2.37
N LYS A 168 -3.29 -0.61 2.65
CA LYS A 168 -3.43 -1.69 1.67
C LYS A 168 -4.38 -2.74 2.19
N SER A 169 -5.17 -3.34 1.32
CA SER A 169 -6.00 -4.49 1.65
C SER A 169 -5.76 -5.62 0.65
N ASP A 170 -5.95 -6.85 1.11
CA ASP A 170 -6.02 -7.99 0.21
C ASP A 170 -7.34 -7.91 -0.57
N PRO A 171 -7.31 -7.87 -1.92
CA PRO A 171 -8.53 -7.88 -2.74
C PRO A 171 -9.49 -9.03 -2.38
N ALA A 172 -8.96 -10.18 -2.01
CA ALA A 172 -9.75 -11.35 -1.60
C ALA A 172 -10.50 -11.16 -0.27
N SER A 173 -10.15 -10.14 0.52
CA SER A 173 -10.83 -9.83 1.79
C SER A 173 -12.14 -9.06 1.60
N PHE A 174 -12.38 -8.47 0.42
CA PHE A 174 -13.60 -7.74 0.14
C PHE A 174 -14.77 -8.68 -0.08
N ARG A 175 -15.90 -8.33 0.51
CA ARG A 175 -17.14 -9.09 0.46
C ARG A 175 -18.36 -8.16 0.38
N ALA A 176 -19.47 -8.68 -0.12
CA ALA A 176 -20.74 -7.98 -0.03
C ALA A 176 -21.20 -7.87 1.45
N PRO A 177 -21.86 -6.78 1.83
CA PRO A 177 -22.44 -6.64 3.15
C PRO A 177 -23.55 -7.69 3.38
N THR A 178 -23.70 -8.14 4.63
CA THR A 178 -24.85 -8.94 5.04
C THR A 178 -26.10 -8.05 5.22
N ILE A 179 -27.29 -8.67 5.30
CA ILE A 179 -28.55 -7.94 5.54
C ILE A 179 -28.50 -7.19 6.88
N GLU A 180 -27.89 -7.78 7.90
CA GLU A 180 -27.75 -7.17 9.22
C GLU A 180 -26.85 -5.92 9.14
N GLU A 181 -25.69 -6.02 8.48
CA GLU A 181 -24.78 -4.89 8.26
C GLU A 181 -25.44 -3.76 7.47
N ILE A 182 -26.23 -4.08 6.45
CA ILE A 182 -27.02 -3.09 5.71
C ILE A 182 -27.98 -2.35 6.63
N THR A 183 -28.69 -3.08 7.49
CA THR A 183 -29.72 -2.54 8.37
C THR A 183 -29.13 -1.67 9.49
N VAL A 184 -28.03 -2.13 10.10
CA VAL A 184 -27.36 -1.44 11.20
C VAL A 184 -26.44 -0.33 10.70
N GLY A 185 -25.76 -0.56 9.57
CA GLY A 185 -24.77 0.36 9.00
C GLY A 185 -25.34 1.58 8.28
N GLY A 186 -26.66 1.63 8.07
CA GLY A 186 -27.31 2.77 7.43
C GLY A 186 -26.92 2.97 5.96
N TYR A 187 -26.47 1.92 5.27
CA TYR A 187 -26.07 2.01 3.86
C TYR A 187 -27.24 2.41 2.97
N ALA A 188 -27.00 3.37 2.10
CA ALA A 188 -28.01 3.79 1.14
C ALA A 188 -28.30 2.67 0.12
N PRO A 189 -29.57 2.49 -0.29
CA PRO A 189 -29.92 1.48 -1.30
C PRO A 189 -29.12 1.60 -2.60
N ASN A 190 -28.74 2.82 -2.99
CA ASN A 190 -27.95 3.06 -4.20
C ASN A 190 -26.53 2.51 -4.09
N ASP A 191 -25.91 2.54 -2.91
CA ASP A 191 -24.56 2.03 -2.70
C ASP A 191 -24.51 0.53 -2.92
N ILE A 192 -25.52 -0.18 -2.41
CA ILE A 192 -25.64 -1.65 -2.51
C ILE A 192 -25.95 -2.06 -3.96
N ASN A 193 -26.83 -1.34 -4.64
CA ASN A 193 -27.20 -1.58 -6.04
C ASN A 193 -26.05 -1.24 -7.01
N ALA A 194 -25.12 -0.39 -6.59
CA ALA A 194 -23.94 -0.03 -7.37
C ALA A 194 -22.79 -1.07 -7.28
N GLY A 195 -23.01 -2.22 -6.63
CA GLY A 195 -21.96 -3.20 -6.38
C GLY A 195 -21.04 -2.70 -5.25
N PHE A 196 -21.53 -2.76 -4.02
CA PHE A 196 -20.82 -2.33 -2.82
C PHE A 196 -20.10 -3.51 -2.16
N LEU A 197 -18.80 -3.33 -1.89
CA LEU A 197 -17.98 -4.31 -1.17
C LEU A 197 -17.33 -3.66 0.05
N LEU A 198 -17.13 -4.43 1.11
CA LEU A 198 -16.49 -3.97 2.34
C LEU A 198 -15.42 -4.93 2.86
N THR A 199 -14.46 -4.39 3.61
CA THR A 199 -13.44 -5.16 4.34
C THR A 199 -13.05 -4.45 5.64
N ASN A 200 -12.62 -5.22 6.64
CA ASN A 200 -12.14 -4.72 7.94
C ASN A 200 -10.79 -5.35 8.35
N THR A 201 -9.99 -5.78 7.40
CA THR A 201 -8.73 -6.49 7.67
C THR A 201 -7.56 -5.58 8.03
N VAL A 202 -7.68 -4.27 7.82
CA VAL A 202 -6.62 -3.30 8.10
C VAL A 202 -7.12 -2.29 9.14
N SER A 203 -6.32 -2.06 10.19
CA SER A 203 -6.67 -1.08 11.21
C SER A 203 -5.44 -0.48 11.88
N ILE A 204 -5.55 0.81 12.24
CA ILE A 204 -4.64 1.49 13.16
C ILE A 204 -5.47 1.88 14.38
N ILE A 205 -5.11 1.36 15.54
CA ILE A 205 -5.86 1.47 16.80
C ILE A 205 -5.02 2.30 17.77
N ALA A 206 -5.57 3.42 18.25
CA ALA A 206 -4.90 4.31 19.20
C ALA A 206 -5.94 5.04 20.05
N PRO A 207 -5.58 5.59 21.22
CA PRO A 207 -6.49 6.45 21.98
C PRO A 207 -6.95 7.69 21.21
N SER A 208 -6.05 8.29 20.41
CA SER A 208 -6.34 9.39 19.49
C SER A 208 -5.27 9.50 18.40
N PHE A 209 -5.53 10.29 17.37
CA PHE A 209 -4.66 10.48 16.23
C PHE A 209 -4.25 11.95 16.03
N ASP A 210 -3.03 12.16 15.54
CA ASP A 210 -2.62 13.39 14.88
C ASP A 210 -2.38 13.08 13.39
N PHE A 211 -3.30 13.53 12.53
CA PHE A 211 -3.24 13.22 11.10
C PHE A 211 -2.25 14.09 10.32
N GLY A 212 -1.84 15.24 10.91
CA GLY A 212 -0.92 16.16 10.24
C GLY A 212 -1.50 16.75 8.95
N ASP A 213 -0.61 16.99 7.99
CA ASP A 213 -0.92 17.64 6.71
C ASP A 213 -0.65 16.76 5.46
N LYS A 214 -0.06 15.59 5.65
CA LYS A 214 0.21 14.67 4.54
C LYS A 214 -0.99 13.75 4.29
N PRO A 215 -1.40 13.56 3.02
CA PRO A 215 -2.47 12.61 2.72
C PRO A 215 -1.99 11.17 2.93
N ILE A 216 -2.87 10.37 3.51
CA ILE A 216 -2.71 8.94 3.65
C ILE A 216 -3.03 8.29 2.31
N GLY A 217 -2.11 7.50 1.76
CA GLY A 217 -2.31 6.80 0.51
C GLY A 217 -3.20 5.57 0.68
N ILE A 218 -4.00 5.26 -0.33
CA ILE A 218 -4.73 3.99 -0.45
C ILE A 218 -4.15 3.24 -1.64
N ASP A 219 -3.63 2.04 -1.41
CA ASP A 219 -3.04 1.19 -2.46
C ASP A 219 -4.06 0.90 -3.57
N SER A 220 -3.64 0.87 -4.82
CA SER A 220 -4.53 0.67 -5.97
C SER A 220 -4.99 -0.78 -6.19
N ASN A 221 -4.39 -1.75 -5.50
CA ASN A 221 -4.68 -3.17 -5.74
C ASN A 221 -6.03 -3.66 -5.20
N PHE A 222 -6.77 -2.84 -4.45
CA PHE A 222 -8.02 -3.24 -3.79
C PHE A 222 -9.10 -3.69 -4.79
N THR A 223 -9.05 -3.27 -6.05
CA THR A 223 -10.03 -3.64 -7.08
C THR A 223 -9.79 -5.00 -7.73
N GLN A 224 -8.60 -5.59 -7.55
CA GLN A 224 -8.16 -6.77 -8.30
C GLN A 224 -9.09 -7.97 -8.09
N GLY A 225 -9.63 -8.52 -9.19
CA GLY A 225 -10.56 -9.64 -9.17
C GLY A 225 -11.99 -9.28 -8.82
N THR A 226 -12.32 -7.98 -8.69
CA THR A 226 -13.67 -7.48 -8.40
C THR A 226 -14.01 -6.27 -9.29
N ASN A 227 -15.27 -5.88 -9.33
CA ASN A 227 -15.77 -4.79 -10.16
C ASN A 227 -16.85 -3.96 -9.45
N ALA A 228 -16.73 -3.75 -8.15
CA ALA A 228 -17.63 -2.88 -7.40
C ALA A 228 -17.39 -1.42 -7.72
N ARG A 229 -18.44 -0.60 -7.60
CA ARG A 229 -18.31 0.84 -7.75
C ARG A 229 -17.99 1.54 -6.43
N VAL A 230 -18.21 0.87 -5.33
CA VAL A 230 -17.92 1.36 -3.98
C VAL A 230 -17.21 0.27 -3.19
N TYR A 231 -16.04 0.60 -2.66
CA TYR A 231 -15.32 -0.23 -1.70
C TYR A 231 -15.20 0.52 -0.39
N LYS A 232 -15.51 -0.14 0.71
CA LYS A 232 -15.41 0.43 2.04
C LYS A 232 -14.37 -0.33 2.87
N PHE A 233 -13.34 0.36 3.28
CA PHE A 233 -12.41 -0.10 4.30
C PHE A 233 -12.98 0.32 5.65
N GLU A 234 -13.46 -0.64 6.44
CA GLU A 234 -14.11 -0.35 7.73
C GLU A 234 -13.10 -0.19 8.84
N ASN A 235 -13.32 0.82 9.69
CA ASN A 235 -12.55 1.04 10.92
C ASN A 235 -11.03 1.12 10.70
N VAL A 236 -10.60 1.77 9.63
CA VAL A 236 -9.18 1.93 9.30
C VAL A 236 -8.45 2.67 10.41
N PHE A 237 -9.08 3.70 11.00
CA PHE A 237 -8.58 4.37 12.20
C PHE A 237 -9.60 4.19 13.32
N ASP A 238 -9.17 3.52 14.38
CA ASP A 238 -10.01 3.17 15.53
C ASP A 238 -9.52 3.89 16.79
N PRO A 239 -10.14 5.04 17.16
CA PRO A 239 -9.89 5.67 18.44
C PRO A 239 -10.51 4.80 19.57
N MET A 240 -9.67 4.15 20.38
CA MET A 240 -10.10 3.20 21.43
C MET A 240 -10.95 3.84 22.51
N THR A 241 -10.69 5.10 22.84
CA THR A 241 -11.41 5.82 23.91
C THR A 241 -11.39 7.32 23.67
N GLN A 242 -12.39 8.04 24.19
CA GLN A 242 -12.35 9.50 24.23
C GLN A 242 -11.36 10.04 25.28
N GLU A 243 -10.75 9.19 26.09
CA GLU A 243 -9.79 9.57 27.14
C GLU A 243 -8.45 10.06 26.57
N GLY A 244 -8.09 9.66 25.35
CA GLY A 244 -6.90 10.12 24.65
C GLY A 244 -6.96 11.56 24.12
N GLY A 245 -8.07 12.24 24.34
CA GLY A 245 -8.34 13.56 23.78
C GLY A 245 -8.88 13.50 22.35
N PRO A 246 -9.24 14.65 21.76
CA PRO A 246 -9.73 14.70 20.38
C PRO A 246 -8.60 14.39 19.38
N ASN A 247 -8.96 13.80 18.24
CA ASN A 247 -8.10 13.74 17.09
C ASN A 247 -7.69 15.18 16.68
N THR A 248 -6.46 15.35 16.21
CA THR A 248 -5.95 16.63 15.72
C THR A 248 -5.53 16.50 14.26
N GLY A 249 -5.53 17.61 13.54
CA GLY A 249 -5.35 17.62 12.09
C GLY A 249 -6.61 17.19 11.34
N GLU A 250 -6.63 17.44 10.04
CA GLU A 250 -7.68 17.01 9.13
C GLU A 250 -7.21 15.75 8.41
N ILE A 251 -8.02 14.69 8.46
CA ILE A 251 -7.66 13.48 7.73
C ILE A 251 -7.83 13.71 6.23
N ALA A 252 -6.73 13.69 5.51
CA ALA A 252 -6.70 13.68 4.06
C ALA A 252 -6.30 12.29 3.56
N VAL A 253 -7.02 11.76 2.59
CA VAL A 253 -6.72 10.48 1.94
C VAL A 253 -6.52 10.68 0.44
N LYS A 254 -5.71 9.84 -0.17
CA LYS A 254 -5.43 9.87 -1.61
C LYS A 254 -5.49 8.47 -2.17
N SER A 255 -6.32 8.27 -3.18
CA SER A 255 -6.37 7.02 -3.93
C SER A 255 -5.07 6.77 -4.71
N GLY A 256 -4.58 5.55 -4.68
CA GLY A 256 -3.54 5.06 -5.58
C GLY A 256 -4.07 4.73 -6.98
N SER A 257 -5.37 4.49 -7.11
CA SER A 257 -6.04 4.32 -8.39
C SER A 257 -6.54 5.66 -8.94
N LEU A 258 -6.29 5.95 -10.21
CA LEU A 258 -6.81 7.14 -10.88
C LEU A 258 -8.34 7.11 -10.98
N THR A 259 -8.93 5.93 -11.09
CA THR A 259 -10.35 5.73 -11.38
C THR A 259 -11.22 5.62 -10.12
N PHE A 260 -10.66 5.90 -8.95
CA PHE A 260 -11.39 5.94 -7.69
C PHE A 260 -11.02 7.17 -6.86
N ASP A 261 -12.01 7.80 -6.27
CA ASP A 261 -11.83 8.80 -5.22
C ASP A 261 -11.78 8.10 -3.85
N ALA A 262 -10.95 8.62 -2.95
CA ALA A 262 -10.82 8.15 -1.58
C ALA A 262 -11.44 9.18 -0.62
N ILE A 263 -12.42 8.76 0.20
CA ILE A 263 -13.21 9.62 1.07
C ILE A 263 -13.16 9.07 2.49
N PRO A 264 -12.59 9.80 3.47
CA PRO A 264 -12.64 9.40 4.87
C PRO A 264 -14.01 9.76 5.48
N VAL A 265 -14.61 8.83 6.21
CA VAL A 265 -15.91 9.02 6.85
C VAL A 265 -15.86 8.56 8.29
N THR A 266 -16.17 9.45 9.23
CA THR A 266 -16.34 9.06 10.63
C THR A 266 -17.71 8.39 10.80
N ASN A 267 -17.71 7.15 11.29
CA ASN A 267 -18.93 6.39 11.53
C ASN A 267 -19.54 6.71 12.92
N ASP A 268 -20.73 6.16 13.20
CA ASP A 268 -21.46 6.39 14.44
C ASP A 268 -20.70 5.97 15.72
N SER A 269 -19.71 5.10 15.60
CA SER A 269 -18.84 4.66 16.70
C SER A 269 -17.62 5.57 16.88
N GLY A 270 -17.48 6.64 16.11
CA GLY A 270 -16.33 7.54 16.13
C GLY A 270 -15.10 7.01 15.42
N LYS A 271 -15.17 5.84 14.81
CA LYS A 271 -14.09 5.26 13.99
C LYS A 271 -14.13 5.84 12.59
N ILE A 272 -13.01 5.79 11.89
CA ILE A 272 -12.90 6.34 10.55
C ILE A 272 -12.83 5.20 9.52
N ASP A 273 -13.81 5.20 8.66
CA ASP A 273 -13.86 4.35 7.47
C ASP A 273 -13.26 5.10 6.28
N ILE A 274 -12.76 4.38 5.29
CA ILE A 274 -12.35 4.96 4.02
C ILE A 274 -13.21 4.36 2.91
N TRP A 275 -13.90 5.24 2.19
CA TRP A 275 -14.73 4.87 1.05
C TRP A 275 -13.97 5.16 -0.23
N MET A 276 -13.94 4.17 -1.13
CA MET A 276 -13.38 4.30 -2.46
C MET A 276 -14.52 4.29 -3.45
N GLU A 277 -14.76 5.42 -4.10
CA GLU A 277 -15.88 5.60 -5.04
C GLU A 277 -15.37 5.65 -6.48
N LYS A 278 -15.96 4.82 -7.34
CA LYS A 278 -15.59 4.73 -8.75
C LYS A 278 -15.88 6.04 -9.49
N ILE A 279 -14.87 6.57 -10.15
CA ILE A 279 -14.99 7.65 -11.12
C ILE A 279 -15.27 7.02 -12.49
N ASN A 280 -16.30 7.47 -13.17
CA ASN A 280 -16.62 6.97 -14.51
C ASN A 280 -15.50 7.24 -15.49
N TYR A 281 -15.18 6.29 -16.35
CA TYR A 281 -14.09 6.39 -17.32
C TYR A 281 -14.24 7.56 -18.29
N ASP A 282 -15.47 7.95 -18.66
CA ASP A 282 -15.75 9.10 -19.52
C ASP A 282 -15.34 10.47 -18.90
N LYS A 283 -15.16 10.54 -17.58
CA LYS A 283 -14.63 11.75 -16.93
C LYS A 283 -13.18 12.06 -17.30
N PHE A 284 -12.45 11.06 -17.76
CA PHE A 284 -11.05 11.21 -18.15
C PHE A 284 -10.84 11.54 -19.63
N THR A 285 -11.87 11.46 -20.47
CA THR A 285 -11.77 11.60 -21.94
C THR A 285 -11.76 13.03 -22.45
N GLN A 286 -12.30 13.99 -21.68
CA GLN A 286 -12.37 15.41 -22.06
C GLN A 286 -13.02 15.63 -23.45
N ASP A 287 -14.12 14.92 -23.73
CA ASP A 287 -14.86 14.97 -25.00
C ASP A 287 -14.00 14.54 -26.24
N ALA A 288 -12.96 13.75 -26.02
CA ALA A 288 -12.14 13.21 -27.10
C ALA A 288 -12.96 12.24 -27.99
N TRP A 289 -12.49 11.98 -29.19
CA TRP A 289 -13.15 11.10 -30.17
C TRP A 289 -13.41 9.67 -29.66
N TYR A 290 -12.68 9.21 -28.65
CA TYR A 290 -12.85 7.91 -27.99
C TYR A 290 -13.78 7.95 -26.76
N ASP A 291 -14.45 9.07 -26.50
CA ASP A 291 -15.38 9.22 -25.36
C ASP A 291 -16.52 8.18 -25.41
N GLY A 292 -17.04 7.88 -26.58
CA GLY A 292 -18.05 6.83 -26.77
C GLY A 292 -17.58 5.44 -26.35
N PHE A 293 -16.28 5.13 -26.55
CA PHE A 293 -15.68 3.89 -26.06
C PHE A 293 -15.64 3.87 -24.52
N ALA A 294 -15.17 4.93 -23.90
CA ALA A 294 -15.10 5.03 -22.44
C ALA A 294 -16.49 4.88 -21.78
N LYS A 295 -17.54 5.49 -22.35
CA LYS A 295 -18.93 5.30 -21.90
C LYS A 295 -19.43 3.86 -22.05
N ASN A 296 -19.06 3.18 -23.13
CA ASN A 296 -19.47 1.79 -23.35
C ASN A 296 -18.81 0.83 -22.35
N ILE A 297 -17.51 0.96 -22.10
CA ILE A 297 -16.83 0.11 -21.11
C ILE A 297 -17.35 0.43 -19.70
N GLU A 298 -17.63 1.68 -19.36
CA GLU A 298 -18.23 2.06 -18.09
C GLU A 298 -19.58 1.35 -17.88
N GLY A 299 -20.44 1.33 -18.88
CA GLY A 299 -21.73 0.64 -18.82
C GLY A 299 -21.66 -0.88 -18.62
N SER A 300 -20.50 -1.49 -18.93
CA SER A 300 -20.28 -2.93 -18.80
C SER A 300 -19.51 -3.31 -17.52
N TYR A 301 -19.00 -2.33 -16.77
CA TYR A 301 -18.10 -2.52 -15.63
C TYR A 301 -18.65 -3.51 -14.60
N LEU A 302 -19.85 -3.28 -14.06
CA LEU A 302 -20.46 -4.11 -13.00
C LEU A 302 -20.78 -5.55 -13.44
N ASN A 303 -20.92 -5.78 -14.74
CA ASN A 303 -21.25 -7.10 -15.29
C ASN A 303 -20.03 -7.84 -15.81
N ALA A 304 -18.83 -7.29 -15.65
CA ALA A 304 -17.61 -7.89 -16.16
C ALA A 304 -17.25 -9.17 -15.39
N THR A 305 -16.89 -10.20 -16.11
CA THR A 305 -16.40 -11.47 -15.56
C THR A 305 -15.28 -12.04 -16.43
N GLY A 306 -14.47 -12.94 -15.89
CA GLY A 306 -13.42 -13.63 -16.65
C GLY A 306 -12.39 -12.66 -17.25
N GLU A 307 -12.18 -12.71 -18.56
CA GLU A 307 -11.20 -11.85 -19.26
C GLU A 307 -11.61 -10.37 -19.27
N ALA A 308 -12.91 -10.07 -19.28
CA ALA A 308 -13.39 -8.71 -19.18
C ALA A 308 -13.06 -8.11 -17.80
N LEU A 309 -13.17 -8.87 -16.73
CA LEU A 309 -12.78 -8.42 -15.40
C LEU A 309 -11.27 -8.10 -15.34
N LYS A 310 -10.42 -8.96 -15.88
CA LYS A 310 -8.97 -8.72 -15.95
C LYS A 310 -8.61 -7.46 -16.76
N PHE A 311 -9.43 -7.11 -17.73
CA PHE A 311 -9.25 -5.86 -18.47
C PHE A 311 -9.51 -4.64 -17.57
N TYR A 312 -10.60 -4.65 -16.80
CA TYR A 312 -10.88 -3.59 -15.83
C TYR A 312 -9.86 -3.54 -14.70
N ASP A 313 -9.39 -4.68 -14.20
CA ASP A 313 -8.31 -4.76 -13.23
C ASP A 313 -7.06 -3.96 -13.69
N LYS A 314 -6.73 -4.03 -14.98
CA LYS A 314 -5.60 -3.28 -15.54
C LYS A 314 -5.89 -1.79 -15.66
N LEU A 315 -7.09 -1.41 -16.06
CA LEU A 315 -7.49 0.00 -16.16
C LEU A 315 -7.49 0.68 -14.79
N ASP A 316 -7.97 -0.02 -13.78
CA ASP A 316 -8.07 0.52 -12.42
C ASP A 316 -6.71 0.60 -11.68
N LEU A 317 -5.66 -0.05 -12.21
CA LEU A 317 -4.27 0.10 -11.75
C LEU A 317 -3.53 1.27 -12.38
N ILE A 318 -4.08 1.92 -13.41
CA ILE A 318 -3.43 3.07 -14.07
C ILE A 318 -3.43 4.27 -13.11
N THR A 319 -2.28 4.90 -12.96
CA THR A 319 -2.07 6.04 -12.05
C THR A 319 -1.88 7.38 -12.78
N ASP A 320 -1.64 7.34 -14.09
CA ASP A 320 -1.46 8.52 -14.93
C ASP A 320 -2.61 8.69 -15.94
N VAL A 321 -3.18 9.88 -16.00
CA VAL A 321 -4.32 10.18 -16.88
C VAL A 321 -3.98 10.11 -18.36
N ASN A 322 -2.74 10.42 -18.75
CA ASN A 322 -2.33 10.35 -20.14
C ASN A 322 -2.17 8.90 -20.60
N ASP A 323 -1.69 8.02 -19.72
CA ASP A 323 -1.64 6.58 -20.01
C ASP A 323 -3.05 6.03 -20.22
N LEU A 324 -4.00 6.36 -19.35
CA LEU A 324 -5.39 5.96 -19.48
C LEU A 324 -6.02 6.47 -20.79
N ARG A 325 -5.79 7.73 -21.14
CA ARG A 325 -6.26 8.33 -22.42
C ARG A 325 -5.64 7.67 -23.62
N ASN A 326 -4.36 7.38 -23.57
CA ASN A 326 -3.65 6.68 -24.64
C ASN A 326 -4.22 5.27 -24.86
N ASP A 327 -4.47 4.55 -23.78
CA ASP A 327 -5.09 3.22 -23.82
C ASP A 327 -6.50 3.27 -24.42
N PHE A 328 -7.33 4.23 -24.01
CA PHE A 328 -8.65 4.43 -24.62
C PHE A 328 -8.57 4.76 -26.12
N SER A 329 -7.65 5.60 -26.52
CA SER A 329 -7.41 5.94 -27.92
C SER A 329 -7.01 4.70 -28.72
N GLN A 330 -6.07 3.89 -28.23
CA GLN A 330 -5.62 2.68 -28.91
C GLN A 330 -6.73 1.63 -29.01
N LEU A 331 -7.44 1.37 -27.91
CA LEU A 331 -8.54 0.39 -27.86
C LEU A 331 -9.75 0.80 -28.70
N SER A 332 -9.97 2.11 -28.89
CA SER A 332 -11.04 2.63 -29.77
C SER A 332 -10.71 2.52 -31.26
N GLY A 333 -9.56 2.01 -31.62
CA GLY A 333 -9.19 1.75 -33.01
C GLY A 333 -8.31 2.81 -33.68
N SER A 334 -7.59 3.66 -32.91
CA SER A 334 -6.61 4.61 -33.49
C SER A 334 -5.56 3.93 -34.36
N MET A 335 -5.18 2.69 -34.03
CA MET A 335 -4.29 1.88 -34.84
C MET A 335 -4.85 1.60 -36.26
N TYR A 336 -6.18 1.37 -36.33
CA TYR A 336 -6.83 1.09 -37.64
C TYR A 336 -6.99 2.37 -38.45
N ALA A 337 -7.30 3.52 -37.81
CA ALA A 337 -7.33 4.81 -38.51
C ALA A 337 -5.97 5.16 -39.11
N ASN A 338 -4.87 4.91 -38.41
CA ASN A 338 -3.52 5.10 -38.93
C ASN A 338 -3.15 4.14 -40.07
N ILE A 339 -3.68 2.91 -40.07
CA ILE A 339 -3.48 1.96 -41.15
C ILE A 339 -4.16 2.47 -42.44
N THR A 340 -5.40 2.93 -42.34
CA THR A 340 -6.13 3.48 -43.50
C THR A 340 -5.44 4.72 -44.05
N GLN A 341 -4.92 5.61 -43.22
CA GLN A 341 -4.17 6.78 -43.65
C GLN A 341 -2.80 6.40 -44.28
N ARG A 342 -2.14 5.36 -43.79
CA ARG A 342 -0.92 4.80 -44.43
C ARG A 342 -1.22 4.19 -45.79
N GLU A 343 -2.32 3.46 -45.92
CA GLU A 343 -2.75 2.90 -47.21
C GLU A 343 -3.07 3.98 -48.23
N GLN A 344 -3.77 5.06 -47.80
CA GLN A 344 -4.03 6.22 -48.63
C GLN A 344 -2.70 6.90 -49.09
N ASN A 345 -1.78 7.16 -48.18
CA ASN A 345 -0.49 7.76 -48.49
C ASN A 345 0.36 6.88 -49.42
N ILE A 346 0.33 5.56 -49.25
CA ILE A 346 0.99 4.61 -50.16
C ILE A 346 0.34 4.65 -51.52
N GLY A 347 -0.97 4.73 -51.61
CA GLY A 347 -1.74 4.88 -52.84
C GLY A 347 -1.39 6.17 -53.58
N GLU A 348 -1.28 7.30 -52.90
CA GLU A 348 -0.87 8.58 -53.47
C GLU A 348 0.56 8.56 -53.99
N VAL A 349 1.50 8.01 -53.20
CA VAL A 349 2.90 7.85 -53.63
C VAL A 349 3.01 6.97 -54.91
N PHE A 350 2.23 5.87 -54.93
CA PHE A 350 2.21 4.97 -56.08
C PHE A 350 1.62 5.67 -57.32
N ASN A 351 0.53 6.39 -57.20
CA ASN A 351 -0.07 7.15 -58.30
C ASN A 351 0.86 8.24 -58.82
N ASN A 352 1.50 9.01 -57.94
CA ASN A 352 2.48 10.04 -58.34
C ASN A 352 3.68 9.43 -59.05
N THR A 353 4.13 8.26 -58.63
CA THR A 353 5.24 7.54 -59.30
C THR A 353 4.84 7.05 -60.70
N LEU A 354 3.61 6.55 -60.84
CA LEU A 354 3.06 6.17 -62.17
C LEU A 354 2.93 7.35 -63.11
N GLU A 355 2.43 8.50 -62.66
CA GLU A 355 2.35 9.71 -63.46
C GLU A 355 3.74 10.19 -63.93
N ILE A 356 4.75 10.15 -63.07
CA ILE A 356 6.14 10.49 -63.42
C ILE A 356 6.66 9.55 -64.49
N LEU A 357 6.43 8.24 -64.38
CA LEU A 357 6.86 7.24 -65.34
C LEU A 357 6.19 7.42 -66.74
N GLN A 358 4.85 7.63 -66.72
CA GLN A 358 4.08 7.88 -67.95
C GLN A 358 4.50 9.17 -68.67
N ASN A 359 4.78 10.22 -67.86
CA ASN A 359 5.29 11.48 -68.47
C ASN A 359 6.72 11.37 -68.99
N SER A 360 7.55 10.51 -68.38
CA SER A 360 8.92 10.25 -68.86
C SER A 360 8.93 9.46 -70.14
N GLU A 361 8.03 8.51 -70.39
CA GLU A 361 7.89 7.77 -71.66
C GLU A 361 7.34 8.63 -72.82
N ASN A 362 6.47 9.64 -72.49
CA ASN A 362 5.96 10.56 -73.50
C ASN A 362 6.98 11.61 -73.94
N ASN A 363 8.05 11.86 -73.18
CA ASN A 363 9.13 12.79 -73.53
C ASN A 363 10.32 12.14 -74.25
N THR A 364 10.25 10.85 -74.55
CA THR A 364 11.32 10.08 -75.27
C THR A 364 10.91 9.62 -76.64
N LYS A 365 9.86 10.18 -77.24
CA LYS A 365 9.44 9.99 -78.61
C LYS A 365 9.74 11.20 -79.51
#